data_5293f9cb414974c9d690fc97313f03f4
#
_entry.id   5293f9cb414974c9d690fc97313f03f4
#
_cell.length_a   1.000
_cell.length_b   1.000
_cell.length_c   1.000
_cell.angle_alpha   90.00
_cell.angle_beta   90.00
_cell.angle_gamma   90.00
#
_symmetry.space_group_name_H-M   'P 1'
#
loop_
_entity.id
_entity.type
_entity.pdbx_description
1 polymer ?
#
loop_
_entity_poly.entity_id
_entity_poly.type
_entity_poly.pdbx_seq_one_letter_code
_entity_poly.pdbx_strand_id
1 'polypeptide(L)'
;MYDINFINNPEYRKRFGDMEEITRKEADSLYKKIITEVATGLKQYGFKKSKSTSLERANEFLVQILNFQRYTRLPTITINTAIRPLFLSTTDDFILPLCKRLHHFDNKESSWYPIKRNTKAVSGELLSILVDNVLPYFDNLDTPKKIIDRLDIIENGEYTSPSSVILPCALKDCNFEISLLYIDKEINRLNNQIAEGANSSEYGRYLEYYISLKSLVEENKWQNINNLLQSYEQEFVQKKYGTRA
;
A
#
# COMPACT_ATOMS: atom_id res chain seq x y z
N MET A 1 -17.04 25.47 -7.10
CA MET A 1 -16.29 26.15 -6.03
C MET A 1 -16.29 25.22 -4.84
N TYR A 2 -15.26 25.20 -4.02
CA TYR A 2 -15.35 24.55 -2.71
C TYR A 2 -16.25 25.39 -1.81
N ASP A 3 -16.89 24.75 -0.84
CA ASP A 3 -17.74 25.45 0.10
C ASP A 3 -16.87 26.31 1.04
N ILE A 4 -17.02 27.62 0.92
CA ILE A 4 -16.22 28.61 1.67
C ILE A 4 -16.48 28.50 3.19
N ASN A 5 -17.68 28.03 3.57
CA ASN A 5 -18.01 27.83 4.98
C ASN A 5 -17.15 26.74 5.60
N PHE A 6 -16.81 25.68 4.84
CA PHE A 6 -15.89 24.65 5.30
C PHE A 6 -14.45 25.15 5.36
N ILE A 7 -14.00 25.90 4.34
CA ILE A 7 -12.63 26.45 4.30
C ILE A 7 -12.36 27.40 5.47
N ASN A 8 -13.35 28.20 5.85
CA ASN A 8 -13.23 29.21 6.91
C ASN A 8 -13.64 28.69 8.30
N ASN A 9 -14.15 27.45 8.42
CA ASN A 9 -14.51 26.88 9.70
C ASN A 9 -13.27 26.62 10.57
N PRO A 10 -13.19 27.15 11.81
CA PRO A 10 -12.03 26.97 12.69
C PRO A 10 -11.70 25.51 12.98
N GLU A 11 -12.70 24.62 13.14
CA GLU A 11 -12.49 23.19 13.37
C GLU A 11 -11.85 22.50 12.17
N TYR A 12 -12.28 22.88 10.95
CA TYR A 12 -11.68 22.37 9.73
C TYR A 12 -10.25 22.90 9.54
N ARG A 13 -10.00 24.17 9.87
CA ARG A 13 -8.63 24.72 9.85
C ARG A 13 -7.72 24.01 10.85
N LYS A 14 -8.22 23.73 12.06
CA LYS A 14 -7.48 22.95 13.06
C LYS A 14 -7.13 21.56 12.52
N ARG A 15 -8.09 20.91 11.86
CA ARG A 15 -7.94 19.56 11.36
C ARG A 15 -7.14 19.45 10.06
N PHE A 16 -7.30 20.39 9.14
CA PHE A 16 -6.75 20.32 7.78
C PHE A 16 -5.66 21.38 7.49
N GLY A 17 -5.34 22.22 8.45
CA GLY A 17 -4.43 23.36 8.30
C GLY A 17 -5.06 24.55 7.56
N ASP A 18 -4.27 25.60 7.35
CA ASP A 18 -4.69 26.81 6.64
C ASP A 18 -4.85 26.52 5.14
N MET A 19 -6.12 26.48 4.71
CA MET A 19 -6.50 26.27 3.32
C MET A 19 -6.66 27.60 2.60
N GLU A 20 -6.25 27.66 1.33
CA GLU A 20 -6.49 28.81 0.46
C GLU A 20 -7.84 28.70 -0.25
N GLU A 21 -8.47 29.85 -0.50
CA GLU A 21 -9.67 29.93 -1.33
C GLU A 21 -9.27 29.74 -2.81
N ILE A 22 -9.41 28.51 -3.30
CA ILE A 22 -9.13 28.14 -4.68
C ILE A 22 -10.32 27.45 -5.31
N THR A 23 -10.47 27.55 -6.62
CA THR A 23 -11.51 26.82 -7.34
C THR A 23 -11.15 25.33 -7.45
N ARG A 24 -12.15 24.47 -7.72
CA ARG A 24 -11.90 23.05 -7.96
C ARG A 24 -10.95 22.80 -9.14
N LYS A 25 -11.12 23.58 -10.23
CA LYS A 25 -10.25 23.49 -11.41
C LYS A 25 -8.82 23.92 -11.09
N GLU A 26 -8.66 24.96 -10.30
CA GLU A 26 -7.35 25.40 -9.82
C GLU A 26 -6.71 24.36 -8.92
N ALA A 27 -7.46 23.79 -7.95
CA ALA A 27 -6.97 22.73 -7.09
C ALA A 27 -6.55 21.48 -7.87
N ASP A 28 -7.27 21.10 -8.95
CA ASP A 28 -6.89 20.00 -9.82
C ASP A 28 -5.55 20.25 -10.53
N SER A 29 -5.33 21.48 -10.99
CA SER A 29 -4.08 21.87 -11.63
C SER A 29 -2.91 21.88 -10.64
N LEU A 30 -3.11 22.46 -9.46
CA LEU A 30 -2.11 22.50 -8.39
C LEU A 30 -1.77 21.10 -7.87
N TYR A 31 -2.77 20.25 -7.68
CA TYR A 31 -2.61 18.85 -7.29
C TYR A 31 -1.68 18.09 -8.26
N LYS A 32 -1.95 18.19 -9.57
CA LYS A 32 -1.09 17.56 -10.59
C LYS A 32 0.34 18.11 -10.57
N LYS A 33 0.49 19.39 -10.33
CA LYS A 33 1.80 20.07 -10.22
C LYS A 33 2.56 19.57 -8.99
N ILE A 34 1.92 19.50 -7.82
CA ILE A 34 2.50 18.94 -6.59
C ILE A 34 3.01 17.52 -6.83
N ILE A 35 2.19 16.62 -7.44
CA ILE A 35 2.62 15.26 -7.77
C ILE A 35 3.85 15.28 -8.67
N THR A 36 3.90 16.15 -9.66
CA THR A 36 5.04 16.25 -10.59
C THR A 36 6.32 16.72 -9.88
N GLU A 37 6.21 17.70 -8.98
CA GLU A 37 7.32 18.20 -8.19
C GLU A 37 7.85 17.13 -7.23
N VAL A 38 6.96 16.42 -6.53
CA VAL A 38 7.33 15.28 -5.66
C VAL A 38 7.97 14.15 -6.47
N ALA A 39 7.40 13.79 -7.63
CA ALA A 39 7.98 12.79 -8.51
C ALA A 39 9.39 13.14 -8.98
N THR A 40 9.64 14.42 -9.27
CA THR A 40 10.95 14.92 -9.65
C THR A 40 11.96 14.78 -8.52
N GLY A 41 11.58 15.15 -7.29
CA GLY A 41 12.44 15.01 -6.10
C GLY A 41 12.76 13.57 -5.75
N LEU A 42 11.79 12.64 -5.97
CA LEU A 42 11.98 11.22 -5.66
C LEU A 42 12.66 10.41 -6.77
N LYS A 43 12.90 10.99 -7.95
CA LYS A 43 13.55 10.29 -9.07
C LYS A 43 14.92 9.72 -8.69
N GLN A 44 15.74 10.47 -7.94
CA GLN A 44 17.06 10.02 -7.47
C GLN A 44 16.99 8.82 -6.52
N TYR A 45 15.85 8.58 -5.87
CA TYR A 45 15.61 7.42 -5.01
C TYR A 45 14.97 6.24 -5.75
N GLY A 46 14.93 6.28 -7.09
CA GLY A 46 14.44 5.19 -7.94
C GLY A 46 12.93 5.17 -8.17
N PHE A 47 12.16 6.14 -7.65
CA PHE A 47 10.73 6.20 -7.91
C PHE A 47 10.43 6.65 -9.33
N LYS A 48 9.45 5.97 -9.96
CA LYS A 48 8.93 6.28 -11.29
C LYS A 48 7.41 6.44 -11.23
N LYS A 49 6.89 7.30 -12.09
CA LYS A 49 5.44 7.47 -12.23
C LYS A 49 4.83 6.23 -12.89
N SER A 50 3.93 5.54 -12.20
CA SER A 50 3.23 4.34 -12.70
C SER A 50 1.82 4.66 -13.20
N LYS A 51 1.13 5.60 -12.53
CA LYS A 51 -0.18 6.15 -12.91
C LYS A 51 -0.19 7.65 -12.69
N SER A 52 -1.28 8.33 -13.09
CA SER A 52 -1.41 9.79 -12.89
C SER A 52 -1.25 10.23 -11.43
N THR A 53 -1.60 9.36 -10.50
CA THR A 53 -1.62 9.61 -9.05
C THR A 53 -0.75 8.63 -8.25
N SER A 54 0.16 7.89 -8.90
CA SER A 54 0.99 6.91 -8.21
C SER A 54 2.43 6.96 -8.67
N LEU A 55 3.34 6.88 -7.70
CA LEU A 55 4.76 6.65 -7.92
C LEU A 55 5.14 5.30 -7.35
N GLU A 56 6.08 4.60 -7.98
CA GLU A 56 6.51 3.27 -7.58
C GLU A 56 8.02 3.14 -7.67
N ARG A 57 8.56 2.40 -6.70
CA ARG A 57 9.93 1.90 -6.71
C ARG A 57 9.87 0.38 -6.51
N ALA A 58 10.46 -0.40 -7.41
CA ALA A 58 10.51 -1.85 -7.31
C ALA A 58 11.94 -2.34 -7.09
N ASN A 59 12.08 -3.39 -6.31
CA ASN A 59 13.26 -4.24 -6.27
C ASN A 59 12.89 -5.66 -6.78
N GLU A 60 13.72 -6.66 -6.52
CA GLU A 60 13.47 -8.05 -6.96
C GLU A 60 12.31 -8.75 -6.23
N PHE A 61 11.85 -8.23 -5.08
CA PHE A 61 10.82 -8.86 -4.26
C PHE A 61 9.54 -8.05 -4.14
N LEU A 62 9.65 -6.73 -4.10
CA LEU A 62 8.58 -5.85 -3.65
C LEU A 62 8.44 -4.63 -4.55
N VAL A 63 7.21 -4.11 -4.60
CA VAL A 63 6.91 -2.77 -5.13
C VAL A 63 6.50 -1.87 -3.97
N GLN A 64 7.22 -0.77 -3.80
CA GLN A 64 6.91 0.31 -2.88
C GLN A 64 6.07 1.35 -3.62
N ILE A 65 4.94 1.72 -3.06
CA ILE A 65 3.93 2.52 -3.73
C ILE A 65 3.65 3.78 -2.92
N LEU A 66 3.64 4.92 -3.61
CA LEU A 66 3.13 6.19 -3.10
C LEU A 66 1.89 6.55 -3.93
N ASN A 67 0.72 6.47 -3.32
CA ASN A 67 -0.54 6.79 -3.96
C ASN A 67 -1.08 8.11 -3.44
N PHE A 68 -1.14 9.11 -4.31
CA PHE A 68 -1.65 10.45 -4.03
C PHE A 68 -3.17 10.44 -4.12
N GLN A 69 -3.81 10.92 -3.08
CA GLN A 69 -5.25 11.01 -2.99
C GLN A 69 -5.68 12.45 -2.69
N ARG A 70 -6.68 12.95 -3.43
CA ARG A 70 -7.28 14.26 -3.20
C ARG A 70 -8.63 14.10 -2.51
N TYR A 71 -8.90 14.96 -1.53
CA TYR A 71 -10.24 15.03 -0.95
C TYR A 71 -11.17 15.83 -1.85
N THR A 72 -12.37 15.31 -2.12
CA THR A 72 -13.29 15.92 -3.11
C THR A 72 -14.03 17.15 -2.60
N ARG A 73 -14.15 17.28 -1.28
CA ARG A 73 -14.89 18.38 -0.64
C ARG A 73 -14.01 19.57 -0.23
N LEU A 74 -12.71 19.36 -0.10
CA LEU A 74 -11.75 20.39 0.34
C LEU A 74 -10.49 20.34 -0.56
N PRO A 75 -9.76 21.47 -0.69
CA PRO A 75 -8.51 21.50 -1.45
C PRO A 75 -7.36 20.91 -0.62
N THR A 76 -7.41 19.60 -0.40
CA THR A 76 -6.42 18.88 0.41
C THR A 76 -5.94 17.62 -0.31
N ILE A 77 -4.71 17.20 0.02
CA ILE A 77 -4.02 16.03 -0.51
C ILE A 77 -3.55 15.14 0.64
N THR A 78 -3.53 13.84 0.42
CA THR A 78 -2.81 12.88 1.25
C THR A 78 -2.01 11.91 0.39
N ILE A 79 -1.06 11.21 0.99
CA ILE A 79 -0.30 10.15 0.33
C ILE A 79 -0.51 8.86 1.14
N ASN A 80 -0.96 7.83 0.46
CA ASN A 80 -0.97 6.48 0.99
C ASN A 80 0.33 5.81 0.56
N THR A 81 1.08 5.29 1.53
CA THR A 81 2.29 4.49 1.30
C THR A 81 1.90 3.03 1.37
N ALA A 82 2.42 2.19 0.49
CA ALA A 82 2.15 0.77 0.55
C ALA A 82 3.35 -0.05 0.08
N ILE A 83 3.42 -1.30 0.53
CA ILE A 83 4.39 -2.31 0.11
C ILE A 83 3.62 -3.49 -0.44
N ARG A 84 3.91 -3.88 -1.69
CA ARG A 84 3.29 -5.02 -2.36
C ARG A 84 4.35 -6.04 -2.77
N PRO A 85 4.28 -7.29 -2.30
CA PRO A 85 5.09 -8.37 -2.85
C PRO A 85 4.82 -8.59 -4.34
N LEU A 86 5.86 -8.83 -5.14
CA LEU A 86 5.72 -9.14 -6.58
C LEU A 86 5.00 -10.47 -6.81
N PHE A 87 5.17 -11.40 -5.88
CA PHE A 87 4.61 -12.75 -5.87
C PHE A 87 3.25 -12.84 -5.16
N LEU A 88 2.58 -11.72 -4.96
CA LEU A 88 1.19 -11.69 -4.48
C LEU A 88 0.23 -12.01 -5.64
N SER A 89 -0.74 -12.89 -5.41
CA SER A 89 -1.77 -13.22 -6.41
C SER A 89 -2.43 -11.98 -6.99
N THR A 90 -2.62 -11.94 -8.30
CA THR A 90 -3.18 -10.78 -9.02
C THR A 90 -4.66 -10.52 -8.76
N THR A 91 -5.36 -11.47 -8.14
CA THR A 91 -6.77 -11.29 -7.75
C THR A 91 -6.98 -10.14 -6.77
N ASP A 92 -5.91 -9.71 -6.08
CA ASP A 92 -5.93 -8.64 -5.06
C ASP A 92 -5.52 -7.25 -5.59
N ASP A 93 -5.73 -6.96 -6.86
CA ASP A 93 -5.28 -5.75 -7.56
C ASP A 93 -5.73 -4.40 -6.96
N PHE A 94 -6.74 -4.39 -6.10
CA PHE A 94 -7.30 -3.15 -5.51
C PHE A 94 -6.82 -2.88 -4.09
N ILE A 95 -6.11 -3.79 -3.46
CA ILE A 95 -5.65 -3.63 -2.09
C ILE A 95 -4.24 -3.03 -2.12
N LEU A 96 -4.03 -1.92 -1.42
CA LEU A 96 -2.71 -1.39 -1.10
C LEU A 96 -2.22 -2.13 0.15
N PRO A 97 -1.45 -3.22 0.01
CA PRO A 97 -1.03 -4.02 1.16
C PRO A 97 -0.04 -3.25 2.02
N LEU A 98 -0.06 -3.47 3.34
CA LEU A 98 0.72 -2.69 4.30
C LEU A 98 0.62 -1.18 4.06
N CYS A 99 -0.62 -0.70 3.85
CA CYS A 99 -0.87 0.69 3.57
C CYS A 99 -0.88 1.52 4.84
N LYS A 100 -0.10 2.60 4.82
CA LYS A 100 -0.08 3.65 5.85
C LYS A 100 -0.29 5.01 5.21
N ARG A 101 -1.01 5.92 5.85
CA ARG A 101 -1.10 7.31 5.41
C ARG A 101 0.10 8.11 5.88
N LEU A 102 0.46 9.14 5.12
CA LEU A 102 1.65 9.95 5.36
C LEU A 102 1.71 10.57 6.77
N HIS A 103 0.56 10.97 7.35
CA HIS A 103 0.50 11.57 8.68
C HIS A 103 0.98 10.65 9.82
N HIS A 104 0.98 9.33 9.63
CA HIS A 104 1.58 8.39 10.60
C HIS A 104 3.10 8.47 10.65
N PHE A 105 3.73 9.17 9.72
CA PHE A 105 5.18 9.35 9.65
C PHE A 105 5.65 10.71 10.14
N ASP A 106 4.76 11.70 10.29
CA ASP A 106 5.09 13.04 10.79
C ASP A 106 4.38 13.40 12.10
N ASN A 107 3.66 12.43 12.69
CA ASN A 107 2.89 12.58 13.94
C ASN A 107 1.87 13.72 13.90
N LYS A 108 1.35 14.07 12.74
CA LYS A 108 0.27 15.06 12.61
C LYS A 108 -1.07 14.43 12.95
N GLU A 109 -1.93 15.19 13.60
CA GLU A 109 -3.33 14.77 13.82
C GLU A 109 -4.11 14.63 12.51
N SER A 110 -3.79 15.46 11.52
CA SER A 110 -4.45 15.47 10.22
C SER A 110 -3.78 14.54 9.22
N SER A 111 -4.58 13.67 8.61
CA SER A 111 -4.14 12.84 7.49
C SER A 111 -4.12 13.59 6.14
N TRP A 112 -4.42 14.88 6.13
CA TRP A 112 -4.58 15.69 4.93
C TRP A 112 -3.74 16.96 4.99
N TYR A 113 -3.12 17.31 3.87
CA TYR A 113 -2.27 18.50 3.68
C TYR A 113 -2.98 19.48 2.77
N PRO A 114 -3.03 20.80 3.10
CA PRO A 114 -3.65 21.80 2.24
C PRO A 114 -2.96 21.90 0.88
N ILE A 115 -3.75 21.99 -0.19
CA ILE A 115 -3.26 22.38 -1.52
C ILE A 115 -3.19 23.89 -1.55
N LYS A 116 -2.01 24.44 -1.84
CA LYS A 116 -1.75 25.89 -1.90
C LYS A 116 -1.17 26.29 -3.25
N ARG A 117 -1.33 27.57 -3.63
CA ARG A 117 -0.74 28.14 -4.86
C ARG A 117 0.78 28.02 -4.86
N ASN A 118 1.41 28.18 -3.71
CA ASN A 118 2.82 27.86 -3.54
C ASN A 118 3.06 26.35 -3.49
N THR A 119 2.96 25.70 -4.65
CA THR A 119 3.14 24.24 -4.77
C THR A 119 4.52 23.77 -4.33
N LYS A 120 5.56 24.61 -4.51
CA LYS A 120 6.93 24.27 -4.08
C LYS A 120 7.05 24.13 -2.56
N ALA A 121 6.33 24.95 -1.79
CA ALA A 121 6.32 24.80 -0.33
C ALA A 121 5.60 23.51 0.07
N VAL A 122 4.44 23.21 -0.52
CA VAL A 122 3.68 21.97 -0.25
C VAL A 122 4.48 20.74 -0.68
N SER A 123 5.02 20.72 -1.88
CA SER A 123 5.83 19.60 -2.37
C SER A 123 7.12 19.41 -1.57
N GLY A 124 7.74 20.50 -1.12
CA GLY A 124 8.92 20.46 -0.25
C GLY A 124 8.62 19.85 1.11
N GLU A 125 7.50 20.21 1.75
CA GLU A 125 7.04 19.60 2.99
C GLU A 125 6.78 18.10 2.82
N LEU A 126 6.03 17.70 1.78
CA LEU A 126 5.74 16.32 1.48
C LEU A 126 7.03 15.51 1.19
N LEU A 127 7.96 16.09 0.43
CA LEU A 127 9.26 15.47 0.13
C LEU A 127 10.10 15.24 1.39
N SER A 128 10.17 16.23 2.29
CA SER A 128 10.89 16.05 3.56
C SER A 128 10.36 14.85 4.33
N ILE A 129 9.03 14.74 4.53
CA ILE A 129 8.43 13.59 5.23
C ILE A 129 8.74 12.27 4.50
N LEU A 130 8.61 12.27 3.17
CA LEU A 130 8.87 11.08 2.37
C LEU A 130 10.33 10.63 2.48
N VAL A 131 11.27 11.55 2.36
CA VAL A 131 12.71 11.23 2.38
C VAL A 131 13.18 10.88 3.80
N ASP A 132 12.77 11.65 4.79
CA ASP A 132 13.29 11.53 6.15
C ASP A 132 12.65 10.36 6.93
N ASN A 133 11.39 10.00 6.60
CA ASN A 133 10.64 9.01 7.38
C ASN A 133 10.14 7.83 6.55
N VAL A 134 9.59 8.06 5.35
CA VAL A 134 8.97 6.98 4.56
C VAL A 134 10.02 6.13 3.85
N LEU A 135 11.08 6.73 3.28
CA LEU A 135 12.13 5.94 2.62
C LEU A 135 12.85 5.02 3.60
N PRO A 136 13.29 5.45 4.80
CA PRO A 136 13.84 4.54 5.80
C PRO A 136 12.88 3.43 6.21
N TYR A 137 11.59 3.73 6.35
CA TYR A 137 10.57 2.71 6.60
C TYR A 137 10.50 1.67 5.46
N PHE A 138 10.50 2.11 4.21
CA PHE A 138 10.52 1.23 3.05
C PHE A 138 11.79 0.37 2.99
N ASP A 139 12.95 0.94 3.27
CA ASP A 139 14.24 0.24 3.24
C ASP A 139 14.37 -0.79 4.39
N ASN A 140 13.64 -0.56 5.48
CA ASN A 140 13.52 -1.53 6.58
C ASN A 140 12.56 -2.69 6.30
N LEU A 141 11.78 -2.63 5.21
CA LEU A 141 10.80 -3.65 4.79
C LEU A 141 10.98 -4.04 3.33
N ASP A 142 12.20 -3.99 2.79
CA ASP A 142 12.50 -4.16 1.37
C ASP A 142 12.71 -5.62 0.94
N THR A 143 12.67 -6.57 1.89
CA THR A 143 12.76 -8.01 1.61
C THR A 143 11.70 -8.80 2.37
N PRO A 144 11.33 -10.01 1.89
CA PRO A 144 10.41 -10.91 2.61
C PRO A 144 10.86 -11.17 4.05
N LYS A 145 12.15 -11.47 4.24
CA LYS A 145 12.71 -11.71 5.58
C LYS A 145 12.55 -10.51 6.52
N LYS A 146 12.87 -9.30 6.07
CA LYS A 146 12.71 -8.08 6.89
C LYS A 146 11.24 -7.83 7.28
N ILE A 147 10.29 -8.19 6.42
CA ILE A 147 8.86 -8.11 6.75
C ILE A 147 8.54 -9.12 7.86
N ILE A 148 9.03 -10.35 7.75
CA ILE A 148 8.82 -11.38 8.78
C ILE A 148 9.49 -11.03 10.10
N ASP A 149 10.70 -10.47 10.07
CA ASP A 149 11.42 -10.03 11.29
C ASP A 149 10.74 -8.84 12.02
N ARG A 150 9.69 -8.22 11.42
CA ARG A 150 8.95 -7.06 11.96
C ARG A 150 7.46 -7.33 12.18
N LEU A 151 7.08 -8.59 12.36
CA LEU A 151 5.68 -8.99 12.54
C LEU A 151 4.99 -8.27 13.69
N ASP A 152 5.68 -8.07 14.82
CA ASP A 152 5.18 -7.36 15.98
C ASP A 152 4.74 -5.92 15.64
N ILE A 153 5.51 -5.22 14.84
CA ILE A 153 5.21 -3.86 14.39
C ILE A 153 4.07 -3.88 13.36
N ILE A 154 4.06 -4.87 12.46
CA ILE A 154 3.06 -4.98 11.39
C ILE A 154 1.70 -5.39 11.96
N GLU A 155 1.63 -6.36 12.85
CA GLU A 155 0.38 -6.83 13.46
C GLU A 155 -0.24 -5.79 14.40
N ASN A 156 0.57 -5.06 15.15
CA ASN A 156 0.12 -4.01 16.06
C ASN A 156 -0.02 -2.63 15.41
N GLY A 157 0.37 -2.49 14.14
CA GLY A 157 0.26 -1.26 13.39
C GLY A 157 -1.12 -1.04 12.78
N GLU A 158 -1.43 0.23 12.45
CA GLU A 158 -2.64 0.60 11.70
C GLU A 158 -2.49 0.30 10.19
N TYR A 159 -2.30 -0.98 9.87
CA TYR A 159 -2.17 -1.42 8.47
C TYR A 159 -3.46 -2.03 7.95
N THR A 160 -3.71 -1.83 6.66
CA THR A 160 -4.77 -2.54 5.96
C THR A 160 -4.27 -3.90 5.50
N SER A 161 -4.99 -4.97 5.84
CA SER A 161 -4.75 -6.34 5.39
C SER A 161 -3.30 -6.86 5.56
N PRO A 162 -2.72 -6.85 6.77
CA PRO A 162 -1.35 -7.30 6.97
C PRO A 162 -1.13 -8.77 6.57
N SER A 163 -2.10 -9.65 6.79
CA SER A 163 -2.03 -11.06 6.41
C SER A 163 -1.79 -11.28 4.92
N SER A 164 -2.32 -10.39 4.06
CA SER A 164 -2.12 -10.48 2.61
C SER A 164 -0.66 -10.29 2.16
N VAL A 165 0.19 -9.73 3.01
CA VAL A 165 1.62 -9.57 2.75
C VAL A 165 2.47 -10.54 3.54
N ILE A 166 2.11 -10.80 4.79
CA ILE A 166 2.90 -11.65 5.69
C ILE A 166 2.97 -13.07 5.16
N LEU A 167 1.84 -13.68 4.79
CA LEU A 167 1.82 -15.05 4.29
C LEU A 167 2.68 -15.25 3.03
N PRO A 168 2.53 -14.47 1.94
CA PRO A 168 3.42 -14.61 0.79
C PRO A 168 4.90 -14.41 1.14
N CYS A 169 5.24 -13.48 2.03
CA CYS A 169 6.61 -13.26 2.48
C CYS A 169 7.14 -14.45 3.28
N ALA A 170 6.34 -15.04 4.18
CA ALA A 170 6.71 -16.23 4.94
C ALA A 170 6.95 -17.44 4.03
N LEU A 171 6.09 -17.64 3.03
CA LEU A 171 6.26 -18.69 2.02
C LEU A 171 7.52 -18.48 1.18
N LYS A 172 7.82 -17.23 0.79
CA LYS A 172 9.00 -16.88 0.00
C LYS A 172 10.30 -17.06 0.80
N ASP A 173 10.27 -16.78 2.11
CA ASP A 173 11.38 -16.98 3.05
C ASP A 173 11.48 -18.42 3.58
N CYS A 174 10.62 -19.33 3.11
CA CYS A 174 10.51 -20.73 3.58
C CYS A 174 10.31 -20.82 5.11
N ASN A 175 9.63 -19.85 5.70
CA ASN A 175 9.36 -19.85 7.13
C ASN A 175 8.16 -20.73 7.45
N PHE A 176 8.44 -21.93 7.93
CA PHE A 176 7.44 -22.96 8.19
C PHE A 176 6.38 -22.51 9.22
N GLU A 177 6.83 -22.03 10.38
CA GLU A 177 5.94 -21.70 11.49
C GLU A 177 5.00 -20.51 11.14
N ILE A 178 5.54 -19.45 10.59
CA ILE A 178 4.75 -18.27 10.20
C ILE A 178 3.82 -18.61 9.05
N SER A 179 4.26 -19.41 8.08
CA SER A 179 3.40 -19.86 6.97
C SER A 179 2.18 -20.61 7.48
N LEU A 180 2.36 -21.62 8.35
CA LEU A 180 1.25 -22.39 8.92
C LEU A 180 0.33 -21.51 9.76
N LEU A 181 0.88 -20.65 10.61
CA LEU A 181 0.10 -19.73 11.44
C LEU A 181 -0.86 -18.86 10.60
N TYR A 182 -0.37 -18.30 9.50
CA TYR A 182 -1.18 -17.42 8.65
C TYR A 182 -2.12 -18.18 7.72
N ILE A 183 -1.75 -19.37 7.27
CA ILE A 183 -2.68 -20.28 6.55
C ILE A 183 -3.84 -20.65 7.46
N ASP A 184 -3.58 -21.04 8.70
CA ASP A 184 -4.63 -21.40 9.66
C ASP A 184 -5.53 -20.22 10.02
N LYS A 185 -4.97 -19.01 10.18
CA LYS A 185 -5.77 -17.77 10.34
C LYS A 185 -6.75 -17.58 9.17
N GLU A 186 -6.30 -17.76 7.93
CA GLU A 186 -7.16 -17.59 6.74
C GLU A 186 -8.19 -18.71 6.61
N ILE A 187 -7.84 -19.97 6.87
CA ILE A 187 -8.79 -21.09 6.91
C ILE A 187 -9.89 -20.83 7.93
N ASN A 188 -9.55 -20.42 9.15
CA ASN A 188 -10.52 -20.10 10.20
C ASN A 188 -11.41 -18.92 9.81
N ARG A 189 -10.85 -17.86 9.21
CA ARG A 189 -11.62 -16.71 8.73
C ARG A 189 -12.63 -17.12 7.67
N LEU A 190 -12.23 -17.94 6.70
CA LEU A 190 -13.11 -18.41 5.62
C LEU A 190 -14.23 -19.31 6.15
N ASN A 191 -13.90 -20.24 7.06
CA ASN A 191 -14.91 -21.10 7.70
C ASN A 191 -15.94 -20.28 8.46
N ASN A 192 -15.53 -19.25 9.20
CA ASN A 192 -16.47 -18.37 9.92
C ASN A 192 -17.37 -17.59 8.94
N GLN A 193 -16.84 -17.07 7.84
CA GLN A 193 -17.63 -16.37 6.82
C GLN A 193 -18.63 -17.28 6.13
N ILE A 194 -18.28 -18.55 5.86
CA ILE A 194 -19.20 -19.56 5.31
C ILE A 194 -20.31 -19.86 6.33
N ALA A 195 -19.97 -20.01 7.60
CA ALA A 195 -20.94 -20.25 8.67
C ALA A 195 -21.91 -19.06 8.88
N GLU A 196 -21.46 -17.85 8.64
CA GLU A 196 -22.26 -16.61 8.68
C GLU A 196 -23.13 -16.39 7.43
N GLY A 197 -23.09 -17.30 6.45
CA GLY A 197 -23.94 -17.27 5.26
C GLY A 197 -23.31 -16.57 4.05
N ALA A 198 -21.99 -16.38 4.03
CA ALA A 198 -21.29 -15.90 2.84
C ALA A 198 -21.41 -16.93 1.69
N ASN A 199 -21.20 -16.45 0.45
CA ASN A 199 -21.29 -17.28 -0.75
C ASN A 199 -20.34 -18.50 -0.67
N SER A 200 -20.90 -19.66 -0.31
CA SER A 200 -20.16 -20.90 -0.09
C SER A 200 -19.36 -21.38 -1.32
N SER A 201 -19.83 -21.07 -2.53
CA SER A 201 -19.12 -21.44 -3.78
C SER A 201 -17.84 -20.64 -3.99
N GLU A 202 -17.83 -19.36 -3.66
CA GLU A 202 -16.66 -18.51 -3.82
C GLU A 202 -15.66 -18.74 -2.68
N TYR A 203 -16.13 -18.66 -1.44
CA TYR A 203 -15.29 -18.88 -0.26
C TYR A 203 -14.78 -20.32 -0.15
N GLY A 204 -15.55 -21.30 -0.64
CA GLY A 204 -15.12 -22.70 -0.72
C GLY A 204 -13.87 -22.88 -1.58
N ARG A 205 -13.77 -22.20 -2.74
CA ARG A 205 -12.56 -22.27 -3.60
C ARG A 205 -11.32 -21.68 -2.90
N TYR A 206 -11.48 -20.58 -2.16
CA TYR A 206 -10.37 -20.05 -1.37
C TYR A 206 -9.97 -20.97 -0.23
N LEU A 207 -10.94 -21.60 0.43
CA LEU A 207 -10.69 -22.57 1.49
C LEU A 207 -9.90 -23.80 0.96
N GLU A 208 -10.30 -24.36 -0.18
CA GLU A 208 -9.59 -25.46 -0.84
C GLU A 208 -8.15 -25.07 -1.22
N TYR A 209 -7.96 -23.85 -1.70
CA TYR A 209 -6.63 -23.29 -2.00
C TYR A 209 -5.74 -23.28 -0.75
N TYR A 210 -6.23 -22.73 0.38
CA TYR A 210 -5.45 -22.66 1.61
C TYR A 210 -5.20 -24.04 2.25
N ILE A 211 -6.15 -24.96 2.15
CA ILE A 211 -5.95 -26.36 2.58
C ILE A 211 -4.85 -27.02 1.76
N SER A 212 -4.86 -26.86 0.44
CA SER A 212 -3.83 -27.40 -0.44
C SER A 212 -2.47 -26.76 -0.16
N LEU A 213 -2.42 -25.46 0.08
CA LEU A 213 -1.19 -24.74 0.43
C LEU A 213 -0.62 -25.23 1.77
N LYS A 214 -1.50 -25.46 2.77
CA LYS A 214 -1.13 -26.05 4.06
C LYS A 214 -0.43 -27.40 3.89
N SER A 215 -1.00 -28.29 3.10
CA SER A 215 -0.40 -29.61 2.81
C SER A 215 1.00 -29.48 2.19
N LEU A 216 1.19 -28.54 1.25
CA LEU A 216 2.52 -28.30 0.66
C LEU A 216 3.55 -27.83 1.69
N VAL A 217 3.15 -26.99 2.66
CA VAL A 217 4.03 -26.51 3.73
C VAL A 217 4.35 -27.64 4.70
N GLU A 218 3.35 -28.41 5.17
CA GLU A 218 3.51 -29.53 6.10
C GLU A 218 4.39 -30.65 5.51
N GLU A 219 4.30 -30.88 4.20
CA GLU A 219 5.11 -31.85 3.48
C GLU A 219 6.49 -31.28 3.06
N ASN A 220 6.84 -30.06 3.46
CA ASN A 220 8.09 -29.37 3.09
C ASN A 220 8.33 -29.27 1.57
N LYS A 221 7.27 -29.18 0.77
CA LYS A 221 7.33 -29.06 -0.70
C LYS A 221 7.63 -27.64 -1.16
N TRP A 222 8.70 -27.05 -0.64
CA TRP A 222 9.09 -25.65 -0.91
C TRP A 222 9.32 -25.35 -2.38
N GLN A 223 9.80 -26.33 -3.17
CA GLN A 223 9.96 -26.14 -4.61
C GLN A 223 8.62 -25.88 -5.31
N ASN A 224 7.56 -26.59 -4.92
CA ASN A 224 6.22 -26.41 -5.48
C ASN A 224 5.66 -25.03 -5.09
N ILE A 225 5.87 -24.64 -3.84
CA ILE A 225 5.48 -23.31 -3.34
C ILE A 225 6.23 -22.20 -4.11
N ASN A 226 7.54 -22.34 -4.30
CA ASN A 226 8.32 -21.37 -5.07
C ASN A 226 7.85 -21.28 -6.53
N ASN A 227 7.53 -22.38 -7.18
CA ASN A 227 6.98 -22.38 -8.53
C ASN A 227 5.63 -21.64 -8.59
N LEU A 228 4.77 -21.83 -7.59
CA LEU A 228 3.50 -21.11 -7.47
C LEU A 228 3.73 -19.61 -7.31
N LEU A 229 4.62 -19.20 -6.41
CA LEU A 229 4.93 -17.77 -6.20
C LEU A 229 5.55 -17.14 -7.44
N GLN A 230 6.41 -17.86 -8.17
CA GLN A 230 6.96 -17.39 -9.45
C GLN A 230 5.88 -17.21 -10.52
N SER A 231 4.87 -18.09 -10.57
CA SER A 231 3.76 -17.91 -11.52
C SER A 231 2.99 -16.62 -11.25
N TYR A 232 2.75 -16.28 -9.99
CA TYR A 232 2.11 -15.01 -9.61
C TYR A 232 2.97 -13.78 -9.95
N GLU A 233 4.27 -13.88 -9.71
CA GLU A 233 5.22 -12.84 -10.08
C GLU A 233 5.23 -12.58 -11.59
N GLN A 234 5.30 -13.64 -12.39
CA GLN A 234 5.26 -13.55 -13.85
C GLN A 234 3.96 -12.94 -14.36
N GLU A 235 2.82 -13.37 -13.82
CA GLU A 235 1.51 -12.82 -14.17
C GLU A 235 1.42 -11.32 -13.81
N PHE A 236 1.90 -10.92 -12.63
CA PHE A 236 1.93 -9.52 -12.20
C PHE A 236 2.80 -8.68 -13.14
N VAL A 237 4.02 -9.13 -13.43
CA VAL A 237 4.96 -8.43 -14.31
C VAL A 237 4.39 -8.30 -15.72
N GLN A 238 3.82 -9.37 -16.27
CA GLN A 238 3.18 -9.36 -17.58
C GLN A 238 1.99 -8.39 -17.64
N LYS A 239 1.10 -8.44 -16.66
CA LYS A 239 -0.07 -7.57 -16.58
C LYS A 239 0.31 -6.10 -16.45
N LYS A 240 1.33 -5.80 -15.66
CA LYS A 240 1.70 -4.43 -15.32
C LYS A 240 2.64 -3.78 -16.34
N TYR A 241 3.59 -4.52 -16.87
CA TYR A 241 4.67 -3.98 -17.72
C TYR A 241 4.60 -4.49 -19.16
N GLY A 242 3.65 -5.38 -19.48
CA GLY A 242 3.58 -6.07 -20.76
C GLY A 242 4.69 -7.11 -20.94
N THR A 243 4.63 -7.91 -21.98
CA THR A 243 5.73 -8.78 -22.38
C THR A 243 6.93 -7.89 -22.69
N ARG A 244 7.98 -7.94 -21.85
CA ARG A 244 9.29 -7.46 -22.28
C ARG A 244 9.74 -8.37 -23.42
N ALA A 245 9.54 -7.88 -24.67
CA ALA A 245 10.13 -8.50 -25.84
C ALA A 245 11.65 -8.37 -25.75
#